data_6e4cfa30225a43d01f6aeb9e6b168562
#
_entry.id   6e4cfa30225a43d01f6aeb9e6b168562
#
_cell.length_a   1.000
_cell.length_b   1.000
_cell.length_c   1.000
_cell.angle_alpha   90.00
_cell.angle_beta   90.00
_cell.angle_gamma   90.00
#
_symmetry.space_group_name_H-M   'P 1'
#
loop_
_entity.id
_entity.type
_entity.pdbx_description
1 polymer ?
#
loop_
_entity_poly.entity_id
_entity_poly.type
_entity_poly.pdbx_seq_one_letter_code
_entity_poly.pdbx_strand_id
1 'polypeptide(L)'
;MSQIETISEPQAVSMADDWFQFATSDHFWMQWRHRILLRTIKRAGIPLRRALEIGCGHGVARDMLERDLGITVDGCDLNRTALEMAKPGKGKLFIYNIFDQEPSLLGSYDAVFLLDVIEHIDDDAAFLTAALRHLRPGGLVAVNVPASMLLFSEYDRAAGHVRRYSAGSLAKLLRRCGVQVEVIHRWGLSMVPLLLVRKVVLRRAKTAATIRAGFVPPNGMSRLLLHGMKNIETALPFSMPFGTSILARGYLRTEP
;
A
#
# COMPACT_ATOMS: atom_id res chain seq x y z
N MET A 1 6.23 -18.66 15.77
CA MET A 1 6.49 -18.23 14.38
C MET A 1 5.19 -18.39 13.62
N SER A 2 4.74 -17.39 12.85
CA SER A 2 3.60 -17.57 11.95
C SER A 2 3.96 -18.64 10.94
N GLN A 3 3.06 -19.60 10.70
CA GLN A 3 3.28 -20.59 9.66
C GLN A 3 3.12 -19.91 8.31
N ILE A 4 4.21 -19.84 7.52
CA ILE A 4 4.18 -19.32 6.16
C ILE A 4 3.86 -20.49 5.24
N GLU A 5 2.75 -20.41 4.52
CA GLU A 5 2.38 -21.39 3.51
C GLU A 5 3.04 -21.01 2.17
N THR A 6 3.75 -21.93 1.56
CA THR A 6 4.36 -21.72 0.24
C THR A 6 3.44 -22.27 -0.83
N ILE A 7 2.88 -21.39 -1.64
CA ILE A 7 2.01 -21.71 -2.77
C ILE A 7 2.77 -21.55 -4.08
N SER A 8 3.58 -20.48 -4.17
CA SER A 8 4.39 -20.17 -5.35
C SER A 8 5.88 -20.19 -4.99
N GLU A 9 6.74 -20.22 -6.01
CA GLU A 9 8.18 -20.06 -5.81
C GLU A 9 8.53 -18.66 -5.28
N PRO A 10 9.36 -18.55 -4.23
CA PRO A 10 9.82 -17.26 -3.74
C PRO A 10 10.61 -16.51 -4.81
N GLN A 11 10.45 -15.21 -4.87
CA GLN A 11 11.20 -14.34 -5.78
C GLN A 11 11.91 -13.22 -5.02
N ALA A 12 13.10 -12.85 -5.46
CA ALA A 12 13.74 -11.64 -5.00
C ALA A 12 12.94 -10.44 -5.51
N VAL A 13 12.43 -9.63 -4.60
CA VAL A 13 11.69 -8.41 -4.94
C VAL A 13 12.66 -7.23 -4.95
N SER A 14 12.47 -6.28 -5.84
CA SER A 14 13.36 -5.15 -6.07
C SER A 14 13.47 -4.15 -4.92
N MET A 15 12.60 -4.26 -3.91
CA MET A 15 12.67 -3.41 -2.72
C MET A 15 13.83 -3.84 -1.83
N ALA A 16 14.70 -2.89 -1.48
CA ALA A 16 15.81 -3.15 -0.57
C ALA A 16 15.27 -3.61 0.80
N ASP A 17 15.78 -4.74 1.29
CA ASP A 17 15.40 -5.31 2.60
C ASP A 17 15.62 -4.33 3.77
N ASP A 18 16.50 -3.34 3.60
CA ASP A 18 16.71 -2.23 4.54
C ASP A 18 15.41 -1.48 4.89
N TRP A 19 14.42 -1.43 3.99
CA TRP A 19 13.12 -0.80 4.25
C TRP A 19 12.39 -1.45 5.42
N PHE A 20 12.42 -2.77 5.52
CA PHE A 20 11.69 -3.51 6.55
C PHE A 20 12.17 -3.19 7.97
N GLN A 21 13.42 -2.72 8.14
CA GLN A 21 13.94 -2.29 9.43
C GLN A 21 13.33 -0.96 9.89
N PHE A 22 12.91 -0.10 8.97
CA PHE A 22 12.36 1.23 9.26
C PHE A 22 10.83 1.27 9.23
N ALA A 23 10.19 0.42 8.43
CA ALA A 23 8.74 0.39 8.25
C ALA A 23 8.03 -0.29 9.43
N THR A 24 8.05 0.33 10.60
CA THR A 24 7.37 -0.14 11.80
C THR A 24 5.99 0.51 11.95
N SER A 25 5.13 -0.04 12.82
CA SER A 25 3.82 0.56 13.16
C SER A 25 3.93 1.97 13.74
N ASP A 26 5.10 2.34 14.28
CA ASP A 26 5.36 3.67 14.84
C ASP A 26 5.92 4.65 13.81
N HIS A 27 6.30 4.17 12.63
CA HIS A 27 6.80 5.03 11.58
C HIS A 27 5.69 6.00 11.13
N PHE A 28 6.02 7.31 11.04
CA PHE A 28 5.04 8.37 10.76
C PHE A 28 4.25 8.14 9.47
N TRP A 29 4.92 7.65 8.41
CA TRP A 29 4.31 7.36 7.12
C TRP A 29 3.32 6.21 7.22
N MET A 30 3.70 5.10 7.88
CA MET A 30 2.84 3.94 8.09
C MET A 30 1.58 4.32 8.86
N GLN A 31 1.72 5.12 9.93
CA GLN A 31 0.59 5.65 10.69
C GLN A 31 -0.31 6.57 9.86
N TRP A 32 0.29 7.42 9.00
CA TRP A 32 -0.48 8.34 8.17
C TRP A 32 -1.30 7.59 7.13
N ARG A 33 -0.65 6.71 6.33
CA ARG A 33 -1.32 5.83 5.37
C ARG A 33 -2.43 5.03 6.03
N HIS A 34 -2.13 4.42 7.18
CA HIS A 34 -3.09 3.62 7.92
C HIS A 34 -4.32 4.42 8.37
N ARG A 35 -4.15 5.62 8.90
CA ARG A 35 -5.28 6.49 9.31
C ARG A 35 -6.19 6.84 8.13
N ILE A 36 -5.62 7.17 6.98
CA ILE A 36 -6.38 7.46 5.77
C ILE A 36 -7.13 6.22 5.30
N LEU A 37 -6.46 5.07 5.25
CA LEU A 37 -7.04 3.79 4.88
C LEU A 37 -8.20 3.41 5.83
N LEU A 38 -7.95 3.43 7.13
CA LEU A 38 -8.93 3.07 8.16
C LEU A 38 -10.19 3.95 8.08
N ARG A 39 -10.01 5.27 7.93
CA ARG A 39 -11.11 6.20 7.75
C ARG A 39 -11.92 5.90 6.48
N THR A 40 -11.22 5.57 5.40
CA THR A 40 -11.83 5.28 4.11
C THR A 40 -12.63 3.97 4.15
N ILE A 41 -12.10 2.94 4.85
CA ILE A 41 -12.79 1.67 5.07
C ILE A 41 -14.01 1.86 5.99
N LYS A 42 -13.86 2.52 7.13
CA LYS A 42 -14.98 2.73 8.07
C LYS A 42 -16.14 3.51 7.46
N ARG A 43 -15.85 4.44 6.55
CA ARG A 43 -16.89 5.18 5.80
C ARG A 43 -17.61 4.34 4.75
N ALA A 44 -17.09 3.18 4.38
CA ALA A 44 -17.79 2.26 3.49
C ALA A 44 -19.06 1.68 4.14
N GLY A 45 -19.06 1.54 5.47
CA GLY A 45 -20.23 1.04 6.21
C GLY A 45 -20.55 -0.44 5.98
N ILE A 46 -19.65 -1.19 5.30
CA ILE A 46 -19.84 -2.61 5.03
C ILE A 46 -19.13 -3.47 6.07
N PRO A 47 -19.71 -4.59 6.48
CA PRO A 47 -19.06 -5.51 7.38
C PRO A 47 -17.93 -6.23 6.64
N LEU A 48 -16.71 -6.15 7.17
CA LEU A 48 -15.57 -6.94 6.74
C LEU A 48 -15.26 -7.99 7.79
N ARG A 49 -14.97 -9.21 7.39
CA ARG A 49 -14.54 -10.31 8.26
C ARG A 49 -13.15 -10.80 7.89
N ARG A 50 -12.89 -10.96 6.59
CA ARG A 50 -11.64 -11.47 6.07
C ARG A 50 -11.15 -10.64 4.89
N ALA A 51 -9.89 -10.26 4.93
CA ALA A 51 -9.24 -9.48 3.88
C ALA A 51 -7.93 -10.14 3.43
N LEU A 52 -7.46 -9.79 2.24
CA LEU A 52 -6.16 -10.15 1.72
C LEU A 52 -5.34 -8.87 1.48
N GLU A 53 -4.16 -8.78 2.10
CA GLU A 53 -3.14 -7.79 1.74
C GLU A 53 -2.16 -8.42 0.75
N ILE A 54 -2.14 -7.92 -0.48
CA ILE A 54 -1.23 -8.38 -1.54
C ILE A 54 -0.01 -7.47 -1.55
N GLY A 55 1.19 -8.06 -1.56
CA GLY A 55 2.45 -7.34 -1.35
C GLY A 55 2.59 -6.86 0.09
N CYS A 56 2.28 -7.72 1.06
CA CYS A 56 2.23 -7.34 2.48
C CYS A 56 3.60 -7.10 3.11
N GLY A 57 4.71 -7.46 2.44
CA GLY A 57 6.06 -7.39 2.98
C GLY A 57 6.16 -8.11 4.33
N HIS A 58 6.64 -7.40 5.35
CA HIS A 58 6.74 -7.93 6.72
C HIS A 58 5.46 -7.71 7.56
N GLY A 59 4.30 -7.47 6.93
CA GLY A 59 2.98 -7.54 7.52
C GLY A 59 2.58 -6.41 8.47
N VAL A 60 3.24 -5.25 8.42
CA VAL A 60 2.92 -4.12 9.33
C VAL A 60 1.52 -3.57 9.11
N ALA A 61 1.08 -3.40 7.85
CA ALA A 61 -0.26 -2.87 7.58
C ALA A 61 -1.33 -3.92 7.93
N ARG A 62 -1.07 -5.21 7.65
CA ARG A 62 -1.89 -6.34 8.11
C ARG A 62 -2.14 -6.28 9.62
N ASP A 63 -1.07 -6.17 10.40
CA ASP A 63 -1.12 -6.10 11.87
C ASP A 63 -1.97 -4.92 12.36
N MET A 64 -1.76 -3.75 11.76
CA MET A 64 -2.53 -2.55 12.09
C MET A 64 -4.02 -2.68 11.72
N LEU A 65 -4.33 -3.30 10.58
CA LEU A 65 -5.71 -3.54 10.14
C LEU A 65 -6.43 -4.56 11.04
N GLU A 66 -5.77 -5.66 11.39
CA GLU A 66 -6.32 -6.66 12.32
C GLU A 66 -6.65 -6.06 13.68
N ARG A 67 -5.75 -5.24 14.21
CA ARG A 67 -5.93 -4.56 15.49
C ARG A 67 -7.09 -3.57 15.46
N ASP A 68 -7.16 -2.70 14.43
CA ASP A 68 -8.03 -1.53 14.44
C ASP A 68 -9.41 -1.78 13.81
N LEU A 69 -9.56 -2.88 13.04
CA LEU A 69 -10.83 -3.33 12.45
C LEU A 69 -11.38 -4.59 13.11
N GLY A 70 -10.56 -5.34 13.83
CA GLY A 70 -10.99 -6.60 14.46
C GLY A 70 -11.15 -7.76 13.47
N ILE A 71 -10.80 -7.59 12.18
CA ILE A 71 -10.95 -8.57 11.11
C ILE A 71 -9.74 -9.54 11.05
N THR A 72 -9.86 -10.60 10.25
CA THR A 72 -8.73 -11.43 9.86
C THR A 72 -8.12 -10.90 8.56
N VAL A 73 -6.82 -10.67 8.53
CA VAL A 73 -6.12 -10.21 7.33
C VAL A 73 -5.04 -11.22 6.95
N ASP A 74 -5.28 -11.96 5.88
CA ASP A 74 -4.23 -12.77 5.27
C ASP A 74 -3.26 -11.86 4.50
N GLY A 75 -2.00 -12.24 4.46
CA GLY A 75 -0.98 -11.50 3.71
C GLY A 75 -0.28 -12.39 2.71
N CYS A 76 -0.01 -11.89 1.50
CA CYS A 76 0.86 -12.58 0.57
C CYS A 76 1.96 -11.67 0.02
N ASP A 77 3.13 -12.26 -0.18
CA ASP A 77 4.30 -11.64 -0.77
C ASP A 77 5.16 -12.70 -1.44
N LEU A 78 6.03 -12.33 -2.38
CA LEU A 78 7.02 -13.22 -2.97
C LEU A 78 8.36 -13.19 -2.22
N ASN A 79 8.59 -12.16 -1.38
CA ASN A 79 9.78 -12.01 -0.58
C ASN A 79 9.66 -12.83 0.72
N ARG A 80 10.28 -14.02 0.72
CA ARG A 80 10.34 -14.91 1.90
C ARG A 80 10.94 -14.20 3.11
N THR A 81 12.06 -13.47 2.93
CA THR A 81 12.74 -12.77 4.02
C THR A 81 11.84 -11.77 4.71
N ALA A 82 11.03 -11.02 3.94
CA ALA A 82 10.07 -10.09 4.48
C ALA A 82 8.99 -10.81 5.31
N LEU A 83 8.42 -11.90 4.78
CA LEU A 83 7.40 -12.66 5.48
C LEU A 83 7.90 -13.30 6.79
N GLU A 84 9.17 -13.73 6.82
CA GLU A 84 9.81 -14.29 8.03
C GLU A 84 9.98 -13.25 9.15
N MET A 85 10.02 -11.96 8.82
CA MET A 85 10.03 -10.85 9.78
C MET A 85 8.64 -10.48 10.30
N ALA A 86 7.57 -11.01 9.69
CA ALA A 86 6.21 -10.65 10.06
C ALA A 86 5.83 -11.20 11.45
N LYS A 87 5.13 -10.37 12.21
CA LYS A 87 4.60 -10.78 13.51
C LYS A 87 3.45 -11.78 13.35
N PRO A 88 3.27 -12.69 14.31
CA PRO A 88 2.06 -13.50 14.38
C PRO A 88 0.80 -12.63 14.41
N GLY A 89 -0.21 -13.00 13.63
CA GLY A 89 -1.50 -12.32 13.55
C GLY A 89 -2.64 -13.33 13.47
N LYS A 90 -3.85 -12.87 13.21
CA LYS A 90 -5.04 -13.73 13.03
C LYS A 90 -5.03 -14.43 11.68
N GLY A 91 -4.61 -13.70 10.64
CA GLY A 91 -4.55 -14.21 9.27
C GLY A 91 -3.27 -15.00 8.98
N LYS A 92 -3.33 -15.75 7.90
CA LYS A 92 -2.23 -16.54 7.37
C LYS A 92 -1.26 -15.68 6.55
N LEU A 93 -0.06 -16.21 6.35
CA LEU A 93 0.94 -15.64 5.46
C LEU A 93 1.26 -16.62 4.33
N PHE A 94 1.32 -16.12 3.10
CA PHE A 94 1.55 -16.93 1.92
C PHE A 94 2.74 -16.40 1.11
N ILE A 95 3.66 -17.28 0.71
CA ILE A 95 4.50 -17.02 -0.46
C ILE A 95 3.63 -17.34 -1.67
N TYR A 96 3.12 -16.30 -2.33
CA TYR A 96 2.11 -16.49 -3.34
C TYR A 96 2.18 -15.42 -4.43
N ASN A 97 2.32 -15.90 -5.66
CA ASN A 97 2.15 -15.09 -6.87
C ASN A 97 0.67 -15.11 -7.26
N ILE A 98 0.02 -13.95 -7.22
CA ILE A 98 -1.41 -13.86 -7.50
C ILE A 98 -1.79 -14.28 -8.94
N PHE A 99 -0.83 -14.34 -9.86
CA PHE A 99 -1.06 -14.87 -11.22
C PHE A 99 -1.26 -16.37 -11.26
N ASP A 100 -0.82 -17.11 -10.23
CA ASP A 100 -1.02 -18.57 -10.15
C ASP A 100 -2.46 -18.95 -9.81
N GLN A 101 -3.25 -17.98 -9.33
CA GLN A 101 -4.71 -18.11 -9.14
C GLN A 101 -5.10 -19.32 -8.29
N GLU A 102 -4.52 -19.46 -7.08
CA GLU A 102 -4.81 -20.56 -6.16
C GLU A 102 -6.31 -20.68 -5.87
N PRO A 103 -6.97 -21.79 -6.27
CA PRO A 103 -8.44 -21.90 -6.22
C PRO A 103 -9.04 -21.68 -4.84
N SER A 104 -8.33 -22.06 -3.77
CA SER A 104 -8.80 -21.92 -2.38
C SER A 104 -8.86 -20.47 -1.90
N LEU A 105 -8.18 -19.56 -2.58
CA LEU A 105 -8.11 -18.14 -2.25
C LEU A 105 -9.03 -17.28 -3.13
N LEU A 106 -9.44 -17.79 -4.31
CA LEU A 106 -10.30 -17.04 -5.22
C LEU A 106 -11.71 -16.83 -4.64
N GLY A 107 -12.25 -15.63 -4.80
CA GLY A 107 -13.61 -15.27 -4.34
C GLY A 107 -13.80 -15.36 -2.82
N SER A 108 -12.72 -15.46 -2.04
CA SER A 108 -12.77 -15.79 -0.60
C SER A 108 -12.72 -14.59 0.32
N TYR A 109 -12.46 -13.38 -0.20
CA TYR A 109 -12.19 -12.22 0.62
C TYR A 109 -13.27 -11.12 0.48
N ASP A 110 -13.61 -10.51 1.60
CA ASP A 110 -14.48 -9.34 1.68
C ASP A 110 -13.78 -8.08 1.16
N ALA A 111 -12.46 -8.04 1.35
CA ALA A 111 -11.62 -6.93 0.90
C ALA A 111 -10.25 -7.39 0.39
N VAL A 112 -9.71 -6.66 -0.59
CA VAL A 112 -8.33 -6.77 -1.05
C VAL A 112 -7.65 -5.41 -0.87
N PHE A 113 -6.46 -5.43 -0.28
CA PHE A 113 -5.61 -4.26 -0.06
C PHE A 113 -4.34 -4.35 -0.89
N LEU A 114 -4.07 -3.30 -1.65
CA LEU A 114 -2.86 -3.08 -2.44
C LEU A 114 -2.22 -1.77 -1.98
N LEU A 115 -1.23 -1.87 -1.10
CA LEU A 115 -0.68 -0.72 -0.38
C LEU A 115 0.76 -0.46 -0.82
N ASP A 116 0.94 0.41 -1.81
CA ASP A 116 2.22 0.73 -2.45
C ASP A 116 2.83 -0.52 -3.14
N VAL A 117 2.08 -1.10 -4.09
CA VAL A 117 2.42 -2.33 -4.82
C VAL A 117 2.41 -2.13 -6.33
N ILE A 118 1.32 -1.61 -6.89
CA ILE A 118 1.11 -1.60 -8.36
C ILE A 118 2.04 -0.64 -9.11
N GLU A 119 2.68 0.28 -8.41
CA GLU A 119 3.73 1.13 -8.96
C GLU A 119 5.02 0.39 -9.33
N HIS A 120 5.20 -0.82 -8.81
CA HIS A 120 6.34 -1.69 -9.10
C HIS A 120 6.07 -2.62 -10.30
N ILE A 121 4.84 -2.70 -10.77
CA ILE A 121 4.38 -3.69 -11.75
C ILE A 121 4.27 -3.06 -13.14
N ASP A 122 4.92 -3.65 -14.13
CA ASP A 122 4.89 -3.14 -15.51
C ASP A 122 3.50 -3.23 -16.12
N ASP A 123 2.81 -4.38 -16.00
CA ASP A 123 1.40 -4.54 -16.39
C ASP A 123 0.49 -4.46 -15.17
N ASP A 124 0.25 -3.23 -14.71
CA ASP A 124 -0.59 -2.95 -13.55
C ASP A 124 -2.06 -3.37 -13.77
N ALA A 125 -2.53 -3.41 -15.02
CA ALA A 125 -3.89 -3.83 -15.34
C ALA A 125 -4.06 -5.35 -15.21
N ALA A 126 -3.13 -6.14 -15.72
CA ALA A 126 -3.14 -7.60 -15.55
C ALA A 126 -3.01 -7.98 -14.08
N PHE A 127 -2.09 -7.32 -13.35
CA PHE A 127 -1.90 -7.56 -11.92
C PHE A 127 -3.15 -7.23 -11.11
N LEU A 128 -3.75 -6.07 -11.34
CA LEU A 128 -4.98 -5.66 -10.65
C LEU A 128 -6.13 -6.62 -10.96
N THR A 129 -6.28 -7.04 -12.22
CA THR A 129 -7.29 -8.03 -12.61
C THR A 129 -7.10 -9.36 -11.87
N ALA A 130 -5.86 -9.85 -11.78
CA ALA A 130 -5.54 -11.07 -11.02
C ALA A 130 -5.84 -10.88 -9.52
N ALA A 131 -5.48 -9.74 -8.93
CA ALA A 131 -5.76 -9.41 -7.54
C ALA A 131 -7.26 -9.41 -7.22
N LEU A 132 -8.07 -8.80 -8.09
CA LEU A 132 -9.52 -8.67 -7.91
C LEU A 132 -10.26 -10.02 -7.94
N ARG A 133 -9.71 -11.06 -8.57
CA ARG A 133 -10.30 -12.40 -8.56
C ARG A 133 -10.35 -13.04 -7.17
N HIS A 134 -9.60 -12.53 -6.22
CA HIS A 134 -9.63 -12.97 -4.82
C HIS A 134 -10.84 -12.41 -4.06
N LEU A 135 -11.45 -11.32 -4.57
CA LEU A 135 -12.65 -10.73 -3.98
C LEU A 135 -13.88 -11.58 -4.28
N ARG A 136 -14.74 -11.70 -3.28
CA ARG A 136 -16.13 -12.11 -3.52
C ARG A 136 -16.87 -11.05 -4.36
N PRO A 137 -17.96 -11.41 -5.04
CA PRO A 137 -18.81 -10.44 -5.74
C PRO A 137 -19.20 -9.28 -4.82
N GLY A 138 -19.04 -8.04 -5.28
CA GLY A 138 -19.27 -6.84 -4.47
C GLY A 138 -18.24 -6.56 -3.38
N GLY A 139 -17.13 -7.32 -3.34
CA GLY A 139 -16.06 -7.11 -2.37
C GLY A 139 -15.34 -5.77 -2.56
N LEU A 140 -14.79 -5.27 -1.46
CA LEU A 140 -14.10 -3.98 -1.39
C LEU A 140 -12.65 -4.10 -1.88
N VAL A 141 -12.20 -3.17 -2.71
CA VAL A 141 -10.78 -2.98 -3.00
C VAL A 141 -10.32 -1.61 -2.52
N ALA A 142 -9.16 -1.58 -1.87
CA ALA A 142 -8.48 -0.32 -1.54
C ALA A 142 -7.04 -0.37 -2.05
N VAL A 143 -6.67 0.66 -2.81
CA VAL A 143 -5.37 0.79 -3.47
C VAL A 143 -4.72 2.09 -3.03
N ASN A 144 -3.54 2.00 -2.43
CA ASN A 144 -2.70 3.17 -2.14
C ASN A 144 -1.50 3.17 -3.09
N VAL A 145 -1.20 4.32 -3.67
CA VAL A 145 -0.09 4.50 -4.61
C VAL A 145 0.58 5.85 -4.45
N PRO A 146 1.86 5.99 -4.83
CA PRO A 146 2.53 7.27 -4.91
C PRO A 146 1.89 8.15 -6.00
N ALA A 147 1.69 9.43 -5.67
CA ALA A 147 1.04 10.40 -6.53
C ALA A 147 2.03 11.22 -7.36
N SER A 148 1.58 11.62 -8.55
CA SER A 148 2.19 12.61 -9.43
C SER A 148 3.58 12.27 -9.98
N MET A 149 3.67 12.08 -11.29
CA MET A 149 4.93 11.90 -12.02
C MET A 149 5.88 13.11 -11.87
N LEU A 150 5.38 14.31 -11.52
CA LEU A 150 6.23 15.46 -11.21
C LEU A 150 7.13 15.22 -9.99
N LEU A 151 6.69 14.36 -9.07
CA LEU A 151 7.43 13.99 -7.86
C LEU A 151 8.34 12.77 -8.08
N PHE A 152 8.27 12.10 -9.23
CA PHE A 152 9.12 10.96 -9.56
C PHE A 152 10.61 11.37 -9.53
N SER A 153 11.43 10.60 -8.83
CA SER A 153 12.82 10.94 -8.53
C SER A 153 13.72 9.71 -8.51
N GLU A 154 15.02 9.91 -8.28
CA GLU A 154 15.98 8.81 -8.07
C GLU A 154 15.59 7.91 -6.88
N TYR A 155 14.87 8.46 -5.91
CA TYR A 155 14.30 7.67 -4.83
C TYR A 155 13.30 6.63 -5.33
N ASP A 156 12.40 7.01 -6.24
CA ASP A 156 11.42 6.08 -6.81
C ASP A 156 12.12 4.96 -7.60
N ARG A 157 13.14 5.31 -8.40
CA ARG A 157 13.93 4.31 -9.12
C ARG A 157 14.65 3.36 -8.17
N ALA A 158 15.25 3.90 -7.11
CA ALA A 158 15.95 3.10 -6.10
C ALA A 158 14.99 2.18 -5.33
N ALA A 159 13.73 2.60 -5.14
CA ALA A 159 12.67 1.78 -4.55
C ALA A 159 12.05 0.79 -5.55
N GLY A 160 12.45 0.81 -6.83
CA GLY A 160 11.91 -0.06 -7.87
C GLY A 160 10.56 0.41 -8.44
N HIS A 161 10.18 1.67 -8.21
CA HIS A 161 8.98 2.21 -8.85
C HIS A 161 9.21 2.44 -10.34
N VAL A 162 8.29 1.98 -11.16
CA VAL A 162 8.27 2.26 -12.60
C VAL A 162 7.37 3.46 -12.93
N ARG A 163 6.46 3.83 -12.02
CA ARG A 163 5.54 4.96 -12.19
C ARG A 163 5.02 5.55 -10.89
N ARG A 164 4.37 6.71 -11.02
CA ARG A 164 3.45 7.30 -10.04
C ARG A 164 2.12 7.60 -10.73
N TYR A 165 1.06 7.72 -9.99
CA TYR A 165 -0.29 7.86 -10.53
C TYR A 165 -0.83 9.29 -10.39
N SER A 166 -1.71 9.68 -11.30
CA SER A 166 -2.68 10.75 -11.08
C SER A 166 -4.00 10.14 -10.59
N ALA A 167 -4.86 10.94 -9.96
CA ALA A 167 -6.19 10.48 -9.58
C ALA A 167 -6.99 9.98 -10.78
N GLY A 168 -6.85 10.64 -11.93
CA GLY A 168 -7.52 10.25 -13.17
C GLY A 168 -7.00 8.93 -13.74
N SER A 169 -5.65 8.73 -13.76
CA SER A 169 -5.06 7.48 -14.27
C SER A 169 -5.40 6.29 -13.39
N LEU A 170 -5.34 6.44 -12.06
CA LEU A 170 -5.73 5.39 -11.13
C LEU A 170 -7.23 5.04 -11.24
N ALA A 171 -8.10 6.06 -11.32
CA ALA A 171 -9.54 5.82 -11.51
C ALA A 171 -9.84 5.11 -12.83
N LYS A 172 -9.15 5.48 -13.91
CA LYS A 172 -9.31 4.85 -15.23
C LYS A 172 -8.86 3.39 -15.17
N LEU A 173 -7.72 3.10 -14.56
CA LEU A 173 -7.20 1.75 -14.37
C LEU A 173 -8.20 0.87 -13.61
N LEU A 174 -8.64 1.32 -12.42
CA LEU A 174 -9.58 0.60 -11.57
C LEU A 174 -10.90 0.28 -12.32
N ARG A 175 -11.48 1.29 -13.00
CA ARG A 175 -12.72 1.10 -13.76
C ARG A 175 -12.56 0.11 -14.92
N ARG A 176 -11.42 0.15 -15.60
CA ARG A 176 -11.09 -0.79 -16.69
C ARG A 176 -11.01 -2.23 -16.20
N CYS A 177 -10.55 -2.44 -14.95
CA CYS A 177 -10.50 -3.74 -14.31
C CYS A 177 -11.80 -4.15 -13.59
N GLY A 178 -12.93 -3.48 -13.85
CA GLY A 178 -14.23 -3.86 -13.29
C GLY A 178 -14.53 -3.31 -11.89
N VAL A 179 -13.79 -2.30 -11.42
CA VAL A 179 -14.04 -1.67 -10.12
C VAL A 179 -14.99 -0.48 -10.28
N GLN A 180 -16.05 -0.45 -9.50
CA GLN A 180 -16.84 0.75 -9.26
C GLN A 180 -16.11 1.62 -8.24
N VAL A 181 -15.42 2.65 -8.72
CA VAL A 181 -14.64 3.57 -7.88
C VAL A 181 -15.57 4.54 -7.16
N GLU A 182 -15.55 4.55 -5.84
CA GLU A 182 -16.35 5.45 -5.02
C GLU A 182 -15.55 6.61 -4.44
N VAL A 183 -14.32 6.34 -4.01
CA VAL A 183 -13.49 7.32 -3.32
C VAL A 183 -12.11 7.37 -3.97
N ILE A 184 -11.64 8.59 -4.22
CA ILE A 184 -10.24 8.87 -4.49
C ILE A 184 -9.80 9.98 -3.55
N HIS A 185 -8.91 9.65 -2.63
CA HIS A 185 -8.41 10.54 -1.60
C HIS A 185 -6.94 10.83 -1.82
N ARG A 186 -6.58 12.07 -2.12
CA ARG A 186 -5.20 12.54 -2.17
C ARG A 186 -4.77 12.94 -0.77
N TRP A 187 -3.57 12.57 -0.39
CA TRP A 187 -3.04 12.86 0.94
C TRP A 187 -1.52 13.09 0.91
N GLY A 188 -0.98 13.64 1.99
CA GLY A 188 0.42 13.99 2.09
C GLY A 188 0.77 15.32 1.41
N LEU A 189 -0.15 16.29 1.33
CA LEU A 189 0.09 17.62 0.75
C LEU A 189 1.27 18.32 1.41
N SER A 190 1.33 18.28 2.72
CA SER A 190 2.38 18.89 3.51
C SER A 190 3.78 18.31 3.27
N MET A 191 3.85 17.10 2.70
CA MET A 191 5.12 16.45 2.31
C MET A 191 5.61 16.87 0.91
N VAL A 192 4.78 17.50 0.10
CA VAL A 192 5.14 17.88 -1.29
C VAL A 192 6.39 18.75 -1.36
N PRO A 193 6.53 19.83 -0.57
CA PRO A 193 7.75 20.64 -0.58
C PRO A 193 9.01 19.82 -0.23
N LEU A 194 8.89 18.94 0.77
CA LEU A 194 10.01 18.09 1.19
C LEU A 194 10.43 17.12 0.08
N LEU A 195 9.48 16.51 -0.63
CA LEU A 195 9.78 15.63 -1.77
C LEU A 195 10.43 16.39 -2.92
N LEU A 196 10.02 17.64 -3.19
CA LEU A 196 10.64 18.47 -4.21
C LEU A 196 12.10 18.80 -3.85
N VAL A 197 12.35 19.20 -2.61
CA VAL A 197 13.72 19.43 -2.11
C VAL A 197 14.53 18.14 -2.22
N ARG A 198 14.00 17.00 -1.75
CA ARG A 198 14.64 15.70 -1.87
C ARG A 198 14.98 15.34 -3.32
N LYS A 199 14.06 15.59 -4.25
CA LYS A 199 14.28 15.37 -5.69
C LYS A 199 15.48 16.15 -6.23
N VAL A 200 15.67 17.38 -5.78
CA VAL A 200 16.82 18.21 -6.21
C VAL A 200 18.11 17.72 -5.56
N VAL A 201 18.10 17.46 -4.26
CA VAL A 201 19.28 17.05 -3.49
C VAL A 201 19.80 15.67 -3.95
N LEU A 202 18.90 14.72 -4.20
CA LEU A 202 19.26 13.34 -4.56
C LEU A 202 19.59 13.15 -6.03
N ARG A 203 19.50 14.17 -6.88
CA ARG A 203 19.83 14.08 -8.33
C ARG A 203 21.23 13.49 -8.62
N ARG A 204 22.16 13.61 -7.66
CA ARG A 204 23.55 13.13 -7.79
C ARG A 204 23.96 12.10 -6.73
N ALA A 205 23.01 11.58 -5.95
CA ALA A 205 23.31 10.63 -4.89
C ALA A 205 23.38 9.19 -5.43
N LYS A 206 24.23 8.36 -4.83
CA LYS A 206 24.28 6.92 -5.11
C LYS A 206 23.05 6.22 -4.52
N THR A 207 22.56 5.16 -5.16
CA THR A 207 21.33 4.43 -4.83
C THR A 207 21.16 4.07 -3.35
N ALA A 208 22.19 3.48 -2.72
CA ALA A 208 22.14 3.09 -1.31
C ALA A 208 21.99 4.28 -0.35
N ALA A 209 22.66 5.41 -0.63
CA ALA A 209 22.51 6.64 0.14
C ALA A 209 21.11 7.26 -0.04
N THR A 210 20.51 7.08 -1.20
CA THR A 210 19.18 7.56 -1.55
C THR A 210 18.09 6.87 -0.74
N ILE A 211 18.15 5.54 -0.62
CA ILE A 211 17.18 4.76 0.15
C ILE A 211 17.27 5.14 1.63
N ARG A 212 18.48 5.13 2.20
CA ARG A 212 18.69 5.47 3.62
C ARG A 212 18.20 6.89 3.96
N ALA A 213 18.54 7.89 3.15
CA ALA A 213 18.12 9.27 3.37
C ALA A 213 16.58 9.48 3.26
N GLY A 214 15.88 8.59 2.54
CA GLY A 214 14.43 8.67 2.35
C GLY A 214 13.60 7.99 3.44
N PHE A 215 14.19 7.03 4.14
CA PHE A 215 13.47 6.17 5.11
C PHE A 215 13.86 6.39 6.57
N VAL A 216 14.98 7.07 6.83
CA VAL A 216 15.37 7.34 8.23
C VAL A 216 14.28 8.19 8.89
N PRO A 217 13.68 7.72 9.99
CA PRO A 217 12.69 8.50 10.72
C PRO A 217 13.29 9.83 11.17
N PRO A 218 12.58 10.94 10.98
CA PRO A 218 13.08 12.22 11.47
C PRO A 218 13.18 12.22 12.99
N ASN A 219 14.25 12.81 13.51
CA ASN A 219 14.51 12.93 14.94
C ASN A 219 14.05 14.27 15.51
N GLY A 220 13.75 14.32 16.80
CA GLY A 220 13.50 15.55 17.54
C GLY A 220 12.37 16.41 16.96
N MET A 221 12.65 17.68 16.70
CA MET A 221 11.69 18.69 16.23
C MET A 221 11.04 18.31 14.89
N SER A 222 11.80 17.73 13.96
CA SER A 222 11.25 17.31 12.65
C SER A 222 10.21 16.19 12.80
N ARG A 223 10.40 15.27 13.74
CA ARG A 223 9.42 14.24 14.06
C ARG A 223 8.13 14.86 14.59
N LEU A 224 8.25 15.80 15.52
CA LEU A 224 7.09 16.49 16.10
C LEU A 224 6.32 17.27 15.00
N LEU A 225 7.02 17.97 14.13
CA LEU A 225 6.43 18.70 13.01
C LEU A 225 5.66 17.77 12.06
N LEU A 226 6.28 16.66 11.63
CA LEU A 226 5.64 15.70 10.74
C LEU A 226 4.42 15.03 11.38
N HIS A 227 4.48 14.71 12.67
CA HIS A 227 3.31 14.21 13.39
C HIS A 227 2.21 15.25 13.50
N GLY A 228 2.54 16.52 13.73
CA GLY A 228 1.59 17.63 13.72
C GLY A 228 0.90 17.79 12.36
N MET A 229 1.68 17.83 11.29
CA MET A 229 1.18 17.90 9.91
C MET A 229 0.26 16.73 9.56
N LYS A 230 0.69 15.52 9.89
CA LYS A 230 -0.15 14.31 9.76
C LYS A 230 -1.49 14.45 10.49
N ASN A 231 -1.46 14.89 11.75
CA ASN A 231 -2.67 14.99 12.57
C ASN A 231 -3.64 16.05 12.01
N ILE A 232 -3.13 17.19 11.57
CA ILE A 232 -3.93 18.25 10.95
C ILE A 232 -4.57 17.72 9.66
N GLU A 233 -3.77 17.18 8.75
CA GLU A 233 -4.28 16.71 7.46
C GLU A 233 -5.27 15.54 7.61
N THR A 234 -5.02 14.60 8.53
CA THR A 234 -5.94 13.50 8.78
C THR A 234 -7.22 13.92 9.51
N ALA A 235 -7.25 15.05 10.19
CA ALA A 235 -8.46 15.60 10.80
C ALA A 235 -9.41 16.23 9.77
N LEU A 236 -8.90 16.68 8.62
CA LEU A 236 -9.72 17.32 7.60
C LEU A 236 -10.69 16.34 6.94
N PRO A 237 -11.97 16.75 6.71
CA PRO A 237 -13.00 15.85 6.20
C PRO A 237 -12.94 15.62 4.68
N PHE A 238 -12.06 16.32 3.96
CA PHE A 238 -11.98 16.33 2.50
C PHE A 238 -10.62 15.83 1.99
N SER A 239 -10.58 15.47 0.71
CA SER A 239 -9.35 15.13 -0.01
C SER A 239 -8.54 16.38 -0.30
N MET A 240 -7.22 16.30 -0.18
CA MET A 240 -6.33 17.38 -0.56
C MET A 240 -6.37 17.64 -2.07
N PRO A 241 -6.17 18.89 -2.54
CA PRO A 241 -6.09 19.19 -3.98
C PRO A 241 -4.88 18.51 -4.63
N PHE A 242 -3.79 18.36 -3.88
CA PHE A 242 -2.55 17.67 -4.24
C PHE A 242 -2.11 16.77 -3.09
N GLY A 243 -1.11 15.92 -3.34
CA GLY A 243 -0.52 15.08 -2.31
C GLY A 243 0.62 14.25 -2.85
N THR A 244 1.33 13.59 -1.95
CA THR A 244 2.40 12.64 -2.29
C THR A 244 1.88 11.25 -2.57
N SER A 245 0.62 10.99 -2.17
CA SER A 245 -0.04 9.70 -2.35
C SER A 245 -1.53 9.84 -2.65
N ILE A 246 -2.07 8.76 -3.22
CA ILE A 246 -3.49 8.60 -3.53
C ILE A 246 -3.96 7.28 -2.95
N LEU A 247 -5.05 7.34 -2.19
CA LEU A 247 -5.81 6.16 -1.80
C LEU A 247 -7.11 6.13 -2.58
N ALA A 248 -7.35 5.06 -3.31
CA ALA A 248 -8.62 4.77 -3.98
C ALA A 248 -9.34 3.63 -3.26
N ARG A 249 -10.68 3.73 -3.19
CA ARG A 249 -11.56 2.65 -2.74
C ARG A 249 -12.70 2.48 -3.73
N GLY A 250 -13.06 1.24 -3.94
CA GLY A 250 -14.20 0.86 -4.77
C GLY A 250 -14.65 -0.56 -4.47
N TYR A 251 -15.60 -1.03 -5.25
CA TYR A 251 -16.16 -2.37 -5.14
C TYR A 251 -16.03 -3.10 -6.47
N LEU A 252 -15.76 -4.40 -6.39
CA LEU A 252 -15.83 -5.26 -7.57
C LEU A 252 -17.27 -5.25 -8.08
N ARG A 253 -17.44 -4.90 -9.36
CA ARG A 253 -18.77 -4.95 -9.98
C ARG A 253 -19.30 -6.38 -9.94
N THR A 254 -20.50 -6.53 -9.45
CA THR A 254 -21.29 -7.74 -9.71
C THR A 254 -21.75 -7.65 -11.16
N GLU A 255 -21.45 -8.66 -11.95
CA GLU A 255 -22.09 -8.76 -13.26
C GLU A 255 -23.62 -8.76 -13.06
N PRO A 256 -24.37 -8.05 -13.92
CA PRO A 256 -25.83 -8.00 -13.82
C PRO A 256 -26.48 -9.35 -14.03
#